data_7555147a0715fdbc9ccb1e9d89a791c6
#
_entry.id   7555147a0715fdbc9ccb1e9d89a791c6
#
_cell.length_a   1.000
_cell.length_b   1.000
_cell.length_c   1.000
_cell.angle_alpha   90.00
_cell.angle_beta   90.00
_cell.angle_gamma   90.00
#
_symmetry.space_group_name_H-M   'P 1'
#
loop_
_entity.id
_entity.type
_entity.pdbx_description
1 polymer ?
#
loop_
_entity_poly.entity_id
_entity_poly.type
_entity_poly.pdbx_seq_one_letter_code
_entity_poly.pdbx_strand_id
1 'polypeptide(L)'
;MTKRIGVHLGTTGGASNAVEVARNIGANTFQIFSSSPRMWRAPKVDPKQAARMKALRAALDVGPLVIHTSYLVNVCSQTEEVREKSVVAFRGEIERALALGAEYLVLHPGSWKGLTRDEGLKLAADSITRAIDGLPWQGTPYQILIENTAGAEFSLGGSFEQVAELVERLRPTAPVGVCLDTCHTHVAGYDLVTPEGYAETMKQIAATVRFDSVRVWHCNDAKAARGSKLDRHEQIGKGTIGVEPFRWLLNDERFAHCAFIAETPVDEPGDEERNVRALKSLVEAV
;
A
#
# COMPACT_ATOMS: atom_id res chain seq x y z
N MET A 1 -1.55 -8.09 -20.86
CA MET A 1 -2.51 -7.24 -20.11
C MET A 1 -1.91 -5.86 -19.91
N THR A 2 -2.70 -4.80 -19.97
CA THR A 2 -2.21 -3.44 -19.70
C THR A 2 -1.81 -3.31 -18.23
N LYS A 3 -0.58 -2.87 -17.96
CA LYS A 3 -0.10 -2.63 -16.58
C LYS A 3 -0.97 -1.58 -15.88
N ARG A 4 -1.31 -1.81 -14.62
CA ARG A 4 -2.08 -0.87 -13.79
C ARG A 4 -1.09 0.05 -13.08
N ILE A 5 -0.97 1.28 -13.57
CA ILE A 5 -0.01 2.30 -13.08
C ILE A 5 -0.77 3.54 -12.65
N GLY A 6 -0.49 4.01 -11.45
CA GLY A 6 -1.14 5.15 -10.85
C GLY A 6 -0.32 5.83 -9.76
N VAL A 7 -1.02 6.62 -8.96
CA VAL A 7 -0.41 7.46 -7.94
C VAL A 7 -1.39 7.68 -6.78
N HIS A 8 -0.88 8.06 -5.63
CA HIS A 8 -1.71 8.50 -4.50
C HIS A 8 -2.28 9.89 -4.80
N LEU A 9 -3.59 10.03 -4.71
CA LEU A 9 -4.32 11.26 -5.05
C LEU A 9 -5.06 11.85 -3.85
N GLY A 10 -5.17 13.17 -3.85
CA GLY A 10 -6.04 13.89 -2.92
C GLY A 10 -7.53 13.65 -3.22
N THR A 11 -8.37 13.84 -2.20
CA THR A 11 -9.84 13.66 -2.30
C THR A 11 -10.61 14.98 -2.19
N THR A 12 -9.99 16.09 -2.57
CA THR A 12 -10.62 17.40 -2.54
C THR A 12 -11.89 17.43 -3.40
N GLY A 13 -12.98 17.92 -2.83
CA GLY A 13 -14.29 17.96 -3.51
C GLY A 13 -15.03 16.61 -3.52
N GLY A 14 -14.47 15.57 -2.90
CA GLY A 14 -15.06 14.23 -2.77
C GLY A 14 -14.20 13.12 -3.38
N ALA A 15 -14.23 11.96 -2.75
CA ALA A 15 -13.37 10.82 -3.13
C ALA A 15 -13.57 10.39 -4.60
N SER A 16 -14.78 10.48 -5.15
CA SER A 16 -15.07 10.10 -6.54
C SER A 16 -14.37 10.99 -7.58
N ASN A 17 -13.96 12.22 -7.22
CA ASN A 17 -13.24 13.10 -8.15
C ASN A 17 -11.83 12.57 -8.48
N ALA A 18 -11.24 11.79 -7.57
CA ALA A 18 -9.93 11.18 -7.79
C ALA A 18 -9.89 10.26 -9.03
N VAL A 19 -11.02 9.68 -9.43
CA VAL A 19 -11.11 8.85 -10.66
C VAL A 19 -10.85 9.68 -11.91
N GLU A 20 -11.48 10.86 -12.00
CA GLU A 20 -11.32 11.78 -13.13
C GLU A 20 -9.91 12.36 -13.15
N VAL A 21 -9.37 12.72 -11.98
CA VAL A 21 -7.97 13.17 -11.84
C VAL A 21 -7.01 12.08 -12.32
N ALA A 22 -7.16 10.84 -11.83
CA ALA A 22 -6.35 9.71 -12.27
C ALA A 22 -6.36 9.56 -13.80
N ARG A 23 -7.55 9.57 -14.41
CA ARG A 23 -7.70 9.48 -15.86
C ARG A 23 -7.00 10.60 -16.60
N ASN A 24 -7.17 11.84 -16.11
CA ASN A 24 -6.62 13.05 -16.75
C ASN A 24 -5.09 13.08 -16.75
N ILE A 25 -4.45 12.59 -15.69
CA ILE A 25 -2.98 12.46 -15.60
C ILE A 25 -2.45 11.19 -16.27
N GLY A 26 -3.33 10.43 -16.93
CA GLY A 26 -2.96 9.21 -17.64
C GLY A 26 -2.83 7.96 -16.75
N ALA A 27 -3.20 8.00 -15.48
CA ALA A 27 -3.23 6.82 -14.62
C ALA A 27 -4.43 5.91 -14.96
N ASN A 28 -4.31 4.60 -14.71
CA ASN A 28 -5.39 3.62 -14.86
C ASN A 28 -5.67 2.81 -13.58
N THR A 29 -5.06 3.21 -12.49
CA THR A 29 -5.31 2.82 -11.11
C THR A 29 -4.96 4.01 -10.21
N PHE A 30 -5.35 4.01 -8.96
CA PHE A 30 -5.01 5.08 -8.03
C PHE A 30 -5.19 4.66 -6.57
N GLN A 31 -4.55 5.41 -5.69
CA GLN A 31 -4.69 5.28 -4.24
C GLN A 31 -5.21 6.59 -3.64
N ILE A 32 -5.96 6.49 -2.56
CA ILE A 32 -6.45 7.62 -1.78
C ILE A 32 -6.45 7.30 -0.29
N PHE A 33 -6.50 8.33 0.54
CA PHE A 33 -7.04 8.17 1.89
C PHE A 33 -8.57 8.21 1.83
N SER A 34 -9.24 7.30 2.52
CA SER A 34 -10.72 7.27 2.56
C SER A 34 -11.31 8.44 3.38
N SER A 35 -10.46 9.10 4.16
CA SER A 35 -10.74 10.28 4.98
C SER A 35 -9.43 10.99 5.33
N SER A 36 -9.49 12.12 6.06
CA SER A 36 -8.26 12.75 6.53
C SER A 36 -7.43 11.78 7.39
N PRO A 37 -6.15 11.52 7.02
CA PRO A 37 -5.29 10.57 7.74
C PRO A 37 -4.86 11.04 9.14
N ARG A 38 -5.34 12.21 9.58
CA ARG A 38 -5.08 12.79 10.91
C ARG A 38 -6.29 12.69 11.84
N MET A 39 -7.33 11.97 11.44
CA MET A 39 -8.58 11.83 12.21
C MET A 39 -8.78 10.40 12.70
N TRP A 40 -8.98 10.21 14.01
CA TRP A 40 -9.33 8.92 14.59
C TRP A 40 -10.74 8.44 14.22
N ARG A 41 -11.67 9.37 14.04
CA ARG A 41 -13.06 9.08 13.66
C ARG A 41 -13.41 9.87 12.41
N ALA A 42 -13.52 9.18 11.31
CA ALA A 42 -13.98 9.75 10.07
C ALA A 42 -15.49 9.53 9.88
N PRO A 43 -16.18 10.42 9.15
CA PRO A 43 -17.58 10.22 8.79
C PRO A 43 -17.73 8.98 7.90
N LYS A 44 -18.97 8.46 7.85
CA LYS A 44 -19.34 7.44 6.86
C LYS A 44 -19.24 8.02 5.45
N VAL A 45 -19.00 7.15 4.47
CA VAL A 45 -19.02 7.55 3.06
C VAL A 45 -20.43 7.97 2.67
N ASP A 46 -20.57 9.11 1.99
CA ASP A 46 -21.82 9.50 1.34
C ASP A 46 -22.18 8.47 0.26
N PRO A 47 -23.35 7.84 0.31
CA PRO A 47 -23.80 6.87 -0.68
C PRO A 47 -23.76 7.37 -2.12
N LYS A 48 -23.99 8.68 -2.36
CA LYS A 48 -23.86 9.30 -3.69
C LYS A 48 -22.44 9.29 -4.18
N GLN A 49 -21.47 9.62 -3.30
CA GLN A 49 -20.04 9.53 -3.62
C GLN A 49 -19.60 8.09 -3.91
N ALA A 50 -20.08 7.12 -3.13
CA ALA A 50 -19.80 5.71 -3.36
C ALA A 50 -20.35 5.22 -4.71
N ALA A 51 -21.59 5.56 -5.04
CA ALA A 51 -22.19 5.20 -6.32
C ALA A 51 -21.45 5.85 -7.50
N ARG A 52 -21.12 7.15 -7.41
CA ARG A 52 -20.35 7.87 -8.43
C ARG A 52 -18.95 7.28 -8.61
N MET A 53 -18.25 6.96 -7.52
CA MET A 53 -16.93 6.29 -7.55
C MET A 53 -16.99 5.02 -8.40
N LYS A 54 -17.91 4.11 -8.09
CA LYS A 54 -18.07 2.83 -8.78
C LYS A 54 -18.43 3.03 -10.27
N ALA A 55 -19.35 3.93 -10.57
CA ALA A 55 -19.78 4.21 -11.94
C ALA A 55 -18.65 4.80 -12.80
N LEU A 56 -17.91 5.79 -12.28
CA LEU A 56 -16.79 6.41 -12.98
C LEU A 56 -15.64 5.41 -13.21
N ARG A 57 -15.29 4.61 -12.23
CA ARG A 57 -14.24 3.58 -12.35
C ARG A 57 -14.58 2.59 -13.46
N ALA A 58 -15.82 2.11 -13.50
CA ALA A 58 -16.29 1.19 -14.54
C ALA A 58 -16.29 1.86 -15.94
N ALA A 59 -16.78 3.11 -16.03
CA ALA A 59 -16.88 3.80 -17.32
C ALA A 59 -15.50 4.19 -17.91
N LEU A 60 -14.51 4.46 -17.06
CA LEU A 60 -13.19 4.95 -17.48
C LEU A 60 -12.09 3.87 -17.44
N ASP A 61 -12.43 2.64 -17.07
CA ASP A 61 -11.47 1.53 -16.82
C ASP A 61 -10.33 1.94 -15.88
N VAL A 62 -10.68 2.54 -14.73
CA VAL A 62 -9.73 2.97 -13.71
C VAL A 62 -9.87 2.08 -12.47
N GLY A 63 -8.87 1.26 -12.22
CA GLY A 63 -8.83 0.32 -11.11
C GLY A 63 -7.60 -0.58 -11.15
N PRO A 64 -7.30 -1.29 -10.05
CA PRO A 64 -8.03 -1.31 -8.78
C PRO A 64 -8.01 0.04 -8.05
N LEU A 65 -8.99 0.27 -7.16
CA LEU A 65 -8.94 1.33 -6.16
C LEU A 65 -8.19 0.80 -4.95
N VAL A 66 -7.13 1.50 -4.59
CA VAL A 66 -6.36 1.26 -3.38
C VAL A 66 -6.70 2.34 -2.36
N ILE A 67 -6.94 1.95 -1.12
CA ILE A 67 -7.06 2.88 0.01
C ILE A 67 -5.87 2.65 0.93
N HIS A 68 -5.23 3.71 1.37
CA HIS A 68 -4.22 3.65 2.41
C HIS A 68 -4.83 4.01 3.75
N THR A 69 -4.47 3.29 4.81
CA THR A 69 -4.93 3.59 6.17
C THR A 69 -4.29 4.86 6.72
N SER A 70 -4.97 5.46 7.69
CA SER A 70 -4.46 6.61 8.44
C SER A 70 -3.14 6.30 9.14
N TYR A 71 -2.22 7.27 9.18
CA TYR A 71 -0.96 7.20 9.95
C TYR A 71 -1.14 7.03 11.47
N LEU A 72 -2.34 7.26 11.97
CA LEU A 72 -2.64 7.14 13.41
C LEU A 72 -2.80 5.68 13.85
N VAL A 73 -3.12 4.79 12.92
CA VAL A 73 -3.39 3.38 13.21
C VAL A 73 -2.11 2.66 13.61
N ASN A 74 -2.09 2.09 14.82
CA ASN A 74 -1.03 1.22 15.32
C ASN A 74 -1.66 -0.01 15.99
N VAL A 75 -1.91 -1.04 15.19
CA VAL A 75 -2.63 -2.24 15.62
C VAL A 75 -1.80 -3.15 16.54
N CYS A 76 -0.49 -2.94 16.66
CA CYS A 76 0.39 -3.68 17.56
C CYS A 76 0.88 -2.86 18.77
N SER A 77 0.26 -1.71 19.06
CA SER A 77 0.67 -0.87 20.19
C SER A 77 0.58 -1.61 21.53
N GLN A 78 1.62 -1.48 22.36
CA GLN A 78 1.60 -1.92 23.76
C GLN A 78 0.53 -1.19 24.57
N THR A 79 0.34 0.10 24.29
CA THR A 79 -0.66 0.92 24.97
C THR A 79 -2.06 0.52 24.54
N GLU A 80 -2.81 -0.09 25.44
CA GLU A 80 -4.16 -0.62 25.16
C GLU A 80 -5.09 0.47 24.61
N GLU A 81 -5.09 1.68 25.19
CA GLU A 81 -5.92 2.78 24.71
C GLU A 81 -5.63 3.13 23.24
N VAL A 82 -4.35 3.16 22.82
CA VAL A 82 -3.96 3.43 21.43
C VAL A 82 -4.39 2.29 20.53
N ARG A 83 -4.21 1.05 20.99
CA ARG A 83 -4.58 -0.14 20.23
C ARG A 83 -6.10 -0.22 20.02
N GLU A 84 -6.92 0.03 21.07
CA GLU A 84 -8.39 0.03 20.95
C GLU A 84 -8.87 1.16 20.01
N LYS A 85 -8.29 2.35 20.11
CA LYS A 85 -8.57 3.43 19.15
C LYS A 85 -8.19 3.02 17.71
N SER A 86 -7.09 2.30 17.54
CA SER A 86 -6.62 1.81 16.24
C SER A 86 -7.58 0.76 15.67
N VAL A 87 -8.09 -0.18 16.48
CA VAL A 87 -9.09 -1.16 16.05
C VAL A 87 -10.35 -0.48 15.54
N VAL A 88 -10.87 0.49 16.31
CA VAL A 88 -12.08 1.25 15.92
C VAL A 88 -11.84 2.06 14.64
N ALA A 89 -10.71 2.75 14.55
CA ALA A 89 -10.37 3.53 13.36
C ALA A 89 -10.19 2.64 12.13
N PHE A 90 -9.46 1.53 12.26
CA PHE A 90 -9.22 0.59 11.17
C PHE A 90 -10.51 -0.10 10.71
N ARG A 91 -11.41 -0.48 11.63
CA ARG A 91 -12.75 -0.93 11.26
C ARG A 91 -13.48 0.10 10.39
N GLY A 92 -13.45 1.37 10.77
CA GLY A 92 -14.05 2.43 9.97
C GLY A 92 -13.39 2.59 8.58
N GLU A 93 -12.07 2.34 8.46
CA GLU A 93 -11.39 2.31 7.14
C GLU A 93 -11.89 1.14 6.28
N ILE A 94 -12.05 -0.05 6.86
CA ILE A 94 -12.60 -1.22 6.16
C ILE A 94 -14.03 -0.93 5.69
N GLU A 95 -14.88 -0.40 6.54
CA GLU A 95 -16.27 -0.04 6.20
C GLU A 95 -16.31 0.96 5.03
N ARG A 96 -15.44 1.98 5.02
CA ARG A 96 -15.35 2.96 3.94
C ARG A 96 -14.80 2.33 2.66
N ALA A 97 -13.79 1.47 2.75
CA ALA A 97 -13.24 0.75 1.60
C ALA A 97 -14.30 -0.11 0.91
N LEU A 98 -15.05 -0.89 1.68
CA LEU A 98 -16.16 -1.71 1.18
C LEU A 98 -17.27 -0.85 0.55
N ALA A 99 -17.63 0.27 1.18
CA ALA A 99 -18.64 1.19 0.65
C ALA A 99 -18.22 1.80 -0.69
N LEU A 100 -16.95 2.22 -0.83
CA LEU A 100 -16.38 2.76 -2.06
C LEU A 100 -16.16 1.70 -3.14
N GLY A 101 -16.18 0.42 -2.79
CA GLY A 101 -15.87 -0.70 -3.68
C GLY A 101 -14.37 -0.78 -3.99
N ALA A 102 -13.53 -0.50 -2.99
CA ALA A 102 -12.09 -0.68 -3.12
C ALA A 102 -11.74 -2.17 -3.14
N GLU A 103 -10.78 -2.51 -3.97
CA GLU A 103 -10.19 -3.85 -4.01
C GLU A 103 -9.15 -4.02 -2.91
N TYR A 104 -8.44 -2.95 -2.54
CA TYR A 104 -7.33 -3.05 -1.59
C TYR A 104 -7.37 -1.96 -0.52
N LEU A 105 -7.05 -2.35 0.72
CA LEU A 105 -6.79 -1.45 1.84
C LEU A 105 -5.40 -1.74 2.39
N VAL A 106 -4.46 -0.84 2.18
CA VAL A 106 -3.07 -0.96 2.63
C VAL A 106 -2.95 -0.53 4.08
N LEU A 107 -2.20 -1.32 4.86
CA LEU A 107 -1.97 -1.11 6.28
C LEU A 107 -0.48 -1.23 6.62
N HIS A 108 0.11 -0.19 7.19
CA HIS A 108 1.31 -0.31 8.02
C HIS A 108 0.94 -0.95 9.36
N PRO A 109 1.53 -2.08 9.76
CA PRO A 109 1.11 -2.77 10.99
C PRO A 109 1.38 -1.99 12.29
N GLY A 110 2.24 -0.98 12.22
CA GLY A 110 2.58 -0.10 13.33
C GLY A 110 3.87 -0.48 14.06
N SER A 111 3.98 -0.07 15.33
CA SER A 111 5.17 -0.25 16.16
C SER A 111 4.86 -1.06 17.42
N TRP A 112 5.67 -2.08 17.67
CA TRP A 112 5.61 -2.96 18.84
C TRP A 112 6.50 -2.48 20.01
N LYS A 113 6.91 -1.21 20.01
CA LYS A 113 7.77 -0.64 21.05
C LYS A 113 7.28 -0.99 22.45
N GLY A 114 8.19 -1.54 23.26
CA GLY A 114 7.89 -1.97 24.64
C GLY A 114 7.40 -3.41 24.77
N LEU A 115 7.30 -4.14 23.66
CA LEU A 115 6.96 -5.57 23.61
C LEU A 115 8.12 -6.37 23.00
N THR A 116 7.98 -7.67 22.95
CA THR A 116 8.73 -8.52 22.04
C THR A 116 8.11 -8.47 20.64
N ARG A 117 8.87 -8.83 19.61
CA ARG A 117 8.37 -8.89 18.22
C ARG A 117 7.16 -9.84 18.09
N ASP A 118 7.22 -11.01 18.74
CA ASP A 118 6.13 -12.00 18.66
C ASP A 118 4.85 -11.52 19.34
N GLU A 119 4.96 -10.84 20.47
CA GLU A 119 3.82 -10.18 21.11
C GLU A 119 3.21 -9.10 20.19
N GLY A 120 4.06 -8.29 19.52
CA GLY A 120 3.62 -7.32 18.54
C GLY A 120 2.86 -7.95 17.38
N LEU A 121 3.39 -9.04 16.80
CA LEU A 121 2.73 -9.80 15.73
C LEU A 121 1.38 -10.35 16.17
N LYS A 122 1.32 -10.91 17.38
CA LYS A 122 0.07 -11.44 17.95
C LYS A 122 -0.97 -10.34 18.13
N LEU A 123 -0.58 -9.22 18.75
CA LEU A 123 -1.49 -8.08 18.93
C LEU A 123 -1.97 -7.49 17.61
N ALA A 124 -1.10 -7.41 16.59
CA ALA A 124 -1.48 -6.96 15.27
C ALA A 124 -2.54 -7.89 14.65
N ALA A 125 -2.30 -9.20 14.67
CA ALA A 125 -3.24 -10.19 14.13
C ALA A 125 -4.59 -10.14 14.84
N ASP A 126 -4.60 -10.13 16.18
CA ASP A 126 -5.81 -10.05 17.00
C ASP A 126 -6.59 -8.76 16.72
N SER A 127 -5.90 -7.62 16.63
CA SER A 127 -6.50 -6.31 16.37
C SER A 127 -7.14 -6.22 14.98
N ILE A 128 -6.46 -6.72 13.95
CA ILE A 128 -6.96 -6.75 12.57
C ILE A 128 -8.16 -7.69 12.47
N THR A 129 -8.09 -8.88 13.08
CA THR A 129 -9.21 -9.83 13.12
C THR A 129 -10.45 -9.21 13.77
N ARG A 130 -10.29 -8.53 14.91
CA ARG A 130 -11.37 -7.82 15.58
C ARG A 130 -11.95 -6.67 14.74
N ALA A 131 -11.11 -5.97 14.01
CA ALA A 131 -11.56 -4.86 13.17
C ALA A 131 -12.43 -5.32 12.00
N ILE A 132 -12.16 -6.48 11.41
CA ILE A 132 -12.90 -7.00 10.24
C ILE A 132 -14.08 -7.89 10.61
N ASP A 133 -14.15 -8.36 11.86
CA ASP A 133 -15.18 -9.29 12.30
C ASP A 133 -16.59 -8.78 12.04
N GLY A 134 -17.44 -9.64 11.45
CA GLY A 134 -18.83 -9.33 11.12
C GLY A 134 -19.03 -8.32 9.97
N LEU A 135 -17.97 -7.86 9.28
CA LEU A 135 -18.11 -7.00 8.10
C LEU A 135 -18.38 -7.81 6.82
N PRO A 136 -19.17 -7.26 5.85
CA PRO A 136 -19.61 -7.99 4.66
C PRO A 136 -18.57 -7.97 3.54
N TRP A 137 -17.40 -8.51 3.77
CA TRP A 137 -16.32 -8.60 2.77
C TRP A 137 -16.39 -9.88 1.92
N GLN A 138 -17.06 -10.93 2.40
CA GLN A 138 -17.16 -12.22 1.71
C GLN A 138 -17.84 -12.06 0.33
N GLY A 139 -17.27 -12.69 -0.68
CA GLY A 139 -17.76 -12.57 -2.06
C GLY A 139 -17.42 -11.26 -2.77
N THR A 140 -16.65 -10.39 -2.13
CA THR A 140 -16.07 -9.19 -2.76
C THR A 140 -14.60 -9.40 -3.13
N PRO A 141 -14.02 -8.63 -4.05
CA PRO A 141 -12.59 -8.68 -4.36
C PRO A 141 -11.69 -8.04 -3.30
N TYR A 142 -12.28 -7.54 -2.20
CA TYR A 142 -11.60 -6.77 -1.16
C TYR A 142 -10.53 -7.58 -0.43
N GLN A 143 -9.36 -6.98 -0.23
CA GLN A 143 -8.27 -7.52 0.59
C GLN A 143 -7.60 -6.41 1.42
N ILE A 144 -7.22 -6.78 2.64
CA ILE A 144 -6.29 -5.99 3.46
C ILE A 144 -4.87 -6.35 2.98
N LEU A 145 -4.07 -5.36 2.64
CA LEU A 145 -2.69 -5.55 2.25
C LEU A 145 -1.76 -5.12 3.37
N ILE A 146 -0.99 -6.05 3.89
CA ILE A 146 0.06 -5.74 4.85
C ILE A 146 1.25 -5.18 4.08
N GLU A 147 1.65 -3.97 4.42
CA GLU A 147 2.78 -3.31 3.77
C GLU A 147 4.08 -3.56 4.53
N ASN A 148 5.17 -3.82 3.77
CA ASN A 148 6.50 -3.79 4.36
C ASN A 148 6.87 -2.34 4.72
N THR A 149 7.64 -2.17 5.78
CA THR A 149 8.05 -0.87 6.31
C THR A 149 9.54 -0.64 6.18
N ALA A 150 9.99 0.59 6.36
CA ALA A 150 11.40 0.98 6.29
C ALA A 150 12.32 0.29 7.33
N GLY A 151 11.76 -0.50 8.24
CA GLY A 151 12.52 -1.22 9.25
C GLY A 151 13.09 -0.35 10.37
N ALA A 152 12.44 0.80 10.66
CA ALA A 152 12.77 1.59 11.82
C ALA A 152 12.66 0.75 13.11
N GLU A 153 13.36 1.13 14.17
CA GLU A 153 13.35 0.41 15.42
C GLU A 153 11.93 0.19 15.93
N PHE A 154 11.60 -1.05 16.28
CA PHE A 154 10.27 -1.50 16.69
C PHE A 154 9.16 -1.41 15.64
N SER A 155 9.45 -1.01 14.40
CA SER A 155 8.46 -1.05 13.31
C SER A 155 8.20 -2.50 12.88
N LEU A 156 6.93 -2.91 12.85
CA LEU A 156 6.54 -4.20 12.32
C LEU A 156 6.51 -4.15 10.78
N GLY A 157 6.95 -5.24 10.13
CA GLY A 157 7.02 -5.31 8.68
C GLY A 157 8.37 -4.86 8.08
N GLY A 158 9.39 -4.61 8.92
CA GLY A 158 10.73 -4.22 8.47
C GLY A 158 11.51 -5.32 7.74
N SER A 159 11.02 -6.57 7.76
CA SER A 159 11.52 -7.66 6.93
C SER A 159 10.37 -8.43 6.28
N PHE A 160 10.66 -9.10 5.16
CA PHE A 160 9.64 -9.89 4.44
C PHE A 160 9.12 -11.06 5.29
N GLU A 161 9.94 -11.62 6.19
CA GLU A 161 9.52 -12.66 7.13
C GLU A 161 8.46 -12.15 8.10
N GLN A 162 8.60 -10.90 8.60
CA GLN A 162 7.60 -10.31 9.50
C GLN A 162 6.28 -10.08 8.78
N VAL A 163 6.32 -9.61 7.53
CA VAL A 163 5.13 -9.45 6.68
C VAL A 163 4.46 -10.79 6.44
N ALA A 164 5.23 -11.80 6.01
CA ALA A 164 4.75 -13.16 5.75
C ALA A 164 4.11 -13.78 6.99
N GLU A 165 4.75 -13.66 8.14
CA GLU A 165 4.25 -14.20 9.40
C GLU A 165 2.91 -13.56 9.80
N LEU A 166 2.78 -12.24 9.67
CA LEU A 166 1.52 -11.56 9.95
C LEU A 166 0.41 -11.98 8.98
N VAL A 167 0.72 -12.07 7.69
CA VAL A 167 -0.21 -12.53 6.66
C VAL A 167 -0.69 -13.96 6.95
N GLU A 168 0.22 -14.89 7.30
CA GLU A 168 -0.16 -16.26 7.63
C GLU A 168 -1.06 -16.35 8.88
N ARG A 169 -0.79 -15.53 9.90
CA ARG A 169 -1.65 -15.45 11.10
C ARG A 169 -3.06 -14.93 10.78
N LEU A 170 -3.20 -14.08 9.75
CA LEU A 170 -4.48 -13.48 9.36
C LEU A 170 -5.29 -14.29 8.36
N ARG A 171 -4.66 -15.16 7.55
CA ARG A 171 -5.35 -15.94 6.49
C ARG A 171 -6.62 -16.68 6.96
N PRO A 172 -6.68 -17.24 8.19
CA PRO A 172 -7.89 -17.92 8.64
C PRO A 172 -9.09 -17.00 8.89
N THR A 173 -8.85 -15.69 9.12
CA THR A 173 -9.86 -14.76 9.65
C THR A 173 -10.13 -13.55 8.75
N ALA A 174 -9.22 -13.25 7.80
CA ALA A 174 -9.32 -12.07 6.98
C ALA A 174 -8.85 -12.31 5.53
N PRO A 175 -9.39 -11.60 4.54
CA PRO A 175 -8.90 -11.60 3.16
C PRO A 175 -7.63 -10.75 3.11
N VAL A 176 -6.46 -11.38 3.11
CA VAL A 176 -5.18 -10.68 3.20
C VAL A 176 -4.28 -10.91 1.99
N GLY A 177 -3.51 -9.91 1.66
CA GLY A 177 -2.42 -9.92 0.69
C GLY A 177 -1.28 -9.03 1.17
N VAL A 178 -0.40 -8.68 0.25
CA VAL A 178 0.81 -7.91 0.53
C VAL A 178 0.87 -6.68 -0.38
N CYS A 179 1.27 -5.56 0.19
CA CYS A 179 1.81 -4.40 -0.50
C CYS A 179 3.31 -4.37 -0.27
N LEU A 180 4.10 -4.19 -1.33
CA LEU A 180 5.54 -3.96 -1.21
C LEU A 180 5.87 -2.56 -1.68
N ASP A 181 6.69 -1.85 -0.90
CA ASP A 181 7.19 -0.51 -1.23
C ASP A 181 8.67 -0.58 -1.60
N THR A 182 9.06 0.03 -2.72
CA THR A 182 10.44 0.03 -3.21
C THR A 182 11.37 0.86 -2.34
N CYS A 183 10.90 2.02 -1.83
CA CYS A 183 11.66 2.82 -0.88
C CYS A 183 11.87 2.07 0.44
N HIS A 184 10.80 1.53 1.02
CA HIS A 184 10.88 0.76 2.26
C HIS A 184 11.79 -0.46 2.11
N THR A 185 11.67 -1.21 1.02
CA THR A 185 12.52 -2.35 0.70
C THR A 185 13.99 -1.94 0.67
N HIS A 186 14.31 -0.85 -0.05
CA HIS A 186 15.67 -0.35 -0.18
C HIS A 186 16.25 0.13 1.16
N VAL A 187 15.52 0.98 1.88
CA VAL A 187 16.03 1.53 3.15
C VAL A 187 16.03 0.52 4.29
N ALA A 188 15.23 -0.55 4.21
CA ALA A 188 15.32 -1.69 5.13
C ALA A 188 16.59 -2.53 4.93
N GLY A 189 17.26 -2.40 3.76
CA GLY A 189 18.56 -3.03 3.49
C GLY A 189 18.60 -3.95 2.28
N TYR A 190 17.47 -4.27 1.67
CA TYR A 190 17.39 -5.08 0.46
C TYR A 190 17.99 -4.33 -0.74
N ASP A 191 18.71 -5.03 -1.57
CA ASP A 191 19.31 -4.42 -2.77
C ASP A 191 18.35 -4.53 -3.96
N LEU A 192 17.87 -3.38 -4.42
CA LEU A 192 17.09 -3.26 -5.66
C LEU A 192 17.92 -2.67 -6.80
N VAL A 193 19.13 -2.13 -6.51
CA VAL A 193 19.88 -1.26 -7.42
C VAL A 193 20.77 -2.04 -8.36
N THR A 194 21.38 -3.13 -7.88
CA THR A 194 22.22 -3.99 -8.72
C THR A 194 21.41 -5.16 -9.28
N PRO A 195 21.72 -5.66 -10.49
CA PRO A 195 21.02 -6.83 -11.05
C PRO A 195 21.08 -8.05 -10.13
N GLU A 196 22.24 -8.31 -9.54
CA GLU A 196 22.46 -9.42 -8.61
C GLU A 196 21.66 -9.22 -7.31
N GLY A 197 21.65 -8.00 -6.78
CA GLY A 197 20.89 -7.63 -5.58
C GLY A 197 19.39 -7.72 -5.81
N TYR A 198 18.90 -7.23 -6.96
CA TYR A 198 17.50 -7.39 -7.36
C TYR A 198 17.10 -8.87 -7.43
N ALA A 199 17.91 -9.70 -8.11
CA ALA A 199 17.64 -11.13 -8.20
C ALA A 199 17.59 -11.81 -6.84
N GLU A 200 18.50 -11.44 -5.92
CA GLU A 200 18.51 -11.98 -4.55
C GLU A 200 17.30 -11.49 -3.73
N THR A 201 16.95 -10.22 -3.84
CA THR A 201 15.74 -9.66 -3.21
C THR A 201 14.48 -10.39 -3.70
N MET A 202 14.38 -10.66 -5.00
CA MET A 202 13.25 -11.43 -5.56
C MET A 202 13.20 -12.87 -5.03
N LYS A 203 14.35 -13.53 -4.81
CA LYS A 203 14.36 -14.86 -4.17
C LYS A 203 13.84 -14.81 -2.73
N GLN A 204 14.21 -13.79 -1.97
CA GLN A 204 13.74 -13.62 -0.60
C GLN A 204 12.22 -13.36 -0.56
N ILE A 205 11.68 -12.55 -1.47
CA ILE A 205 10.24 -12.35 -1.64
C ILE A 205 9.55 -13.68 -1.95
N ALA A 206 10.09 -14.46 -2.89
CA ALA A 206 9.52 -15.76 -3.25
C ALA A 206 9.49 -16.75 -2.08
N ALA A 207 10.55 -16.75 -1.27
CA ALA A 207 10.69 -17.65 -0.13
C ALA A 207 9.84 -17.27 1.09
N THR A 208 9.41 -16.03 1.18
CA THR A 208 8.68 -15.47 2.34
C THR A 208 7.24 -15.11 1.97
N VAL A 209 7.00 -13.91 1.47
CA VAL A 209 5.66 -13.39 1.18
C VAL A 209 5.01 -14.03 -0.04
N ARG A 210 5.80 -14.63 -0.95
CA ARG A 210 5.39 -15.24 -2.22
C ARG A 210 4.81 -14.19 -3.21
N PHE A 211 5.16 -14.32 -4.49
CA PHE A 211 4.72 -13.39 -5.52
C PHE A 211 3.21 -13.29 -5.69
N ASP A 212 2.52 -14.43 -5.54
CA ASP A 212 1.06 -14.52 -5.67
C ASP A 212 0.27 -13.86 -4.53
N SER A 213 0.93 -13.49 -3.44
CA SER A 213 0.34 -12.70 -2.36
C SER A 213 0.46 -11.19 -2.59
N VAL A 214 1.42 -10.75 -3.41
CA VAL A 214 1.63 -9.33 -3.68
C VAL A 214 0.53 -8.82 -4.62
N ARG A 215 -0.13 -7.74 -4.26
CA ARG A 215 -1.21 -7.12 -5.05
C ARG A 215 -0.86 -5.72 -5.52
N VAL A 216 -0.09 -5.01 -4.71
CA VAL A 216 0.32 -3.63 -4.97
C VAL A 216 1.82 -3.51 -4.76
N TRP A 217 2.47 -2.79 -5.65
CA TRP A 217 3.78 -2.20 -5.43
C TRP A 217 3.62 -0.69 -5.27
N HIS A 218 4.04 -0.14 -4.13
CA HIS A 218 4.33 1.27 -4.02
C HIS A 218 5.67 1.55 -4.71
N CYS A 219 5.62 2.32 -5.77
CA CYS A 219 6.78 2.68 -6.58
C CYS A 219 7.30 4.04 -6.15
N ASN A 220 8.22 4.05 -5.22
CA ASN A 220 8.82 5.26 -4.65
C ASN A 220 10.33 5.17 -4.75
N ASP A 221 10.98 6.21 -5.28
CA ASP A 221 12.43 6.33 -5.12
C ASP A 221 12.75 6.76 -3.69
N ALA A 222 13.98 6.63 -3.25
CA ALA A 222 14.40 6.91 -1.89
C ALA A 222 15.39 8.07 -1.82
N LYS A 223 15.15 9.03 -0.93
CA LYS A 223 16.14 10.07 -0.60
C LYS A 223 17.32 9.51 0.21
N ALA A 224 17.06 8.47 0.98
CA ALA A 224 18.01 7.90 1.91
C ALA A 224 18.72 6.67 1.33
N ALA A 225 19.92 6.39 1.81
CA ALA A 225 20.74 5.26 1.39
C ALA A 225 20.12 3.91 1.82
N ARG A 226 20.48 2.84 1.11
CA ARG A 226 20.14 1.46 1.47
C ARG A 226 20.54 1.14 2.91
N GLY A 227 19.62 0.53 3.66
CA GLY A 227 19.83 0.14 5.06
C GLY A 227 19.75 1.27 6.06
N SER A 228 19.43 2.49 5.64
CA SER A 228 19.31 3.66 6.53
C SER A 228 18.13 3.62 7.48
N LYS A 229 17.09 2.85 7.14
CA LYS A 229 15.80 2.76 7.88
C LYS A 229 15.07 4.11 7.96
N LEU A 230 15.33 5.01 7.02
CA LEU A 230 14.73 6.33 6.94
C LEU A 230 13.70 6.35 5.79
N ASP A 231 12.44 6.33 6.14
CA ASP A 231 11.34 6.47 5.20
C ASP A 231 11.27 7.91 4.68
N ARG A 232 11.80 8.12 3.49
CA ARG A 232 11.81 9.40 2.78
C ARG A 232 11.73 9.15 1.28
N HIS A 233 10.52 9.25 0.74
CA HIS A 233 10.26 9.08 -0.68
C HIS A 233 10.86 10.20 -1.52
N GLU A 234 11.25 9.87 -2.75
CA GLU A 234 11.72 10.79 -3.79
C GLU A 234 10.97 10.51 -5.10
N GLN A 235 11.00 11.47 -6.00
CA GLN A 235 10.48 11.36 -7.36
C GLN A 235 11.16 10.20 -8.11
N ILE A 236 10.44 9.49 -8.95
CA ILE A 236 10.98 8.34 -9.72
C ILE A 236 12.25 8.72 -10.49
N GLY A 237 13.34 8.00 -10.21
CA GLY A 237 14.64 8.18 -10.84
C GLY A 237 15.47 9.35 -10.31
N LYS A 238 15.03 10.03 -9.24
CA LYS A 238 15.77 11.15 -8.64
C LYS A 238 16.41 10.83 -7.29
N GLY A 239 16.20 9.63 -6.79
CA GLY A 239 16.73 9.15 -5.52
C GLY A 239 17.89 8.17 -5.68
N THR A 240 18.13 7.42 -4.61
CA THR A 240 19.23 6.46 -4.49
C THR A 240 18.91 5.09 -5.12
N ILE A 241 17.65 4.82 -5.46
CA ILE A 241 17.23 3.62 -6.20
C ILE A 241 17.51 3.81 -7.70
N GLY A 242 17.16 4.97 -8.27
CA GLY A 242 17.33 5.27 -9.68
C GLY A 242 16.26 4.61 -10.57
N VAL A 243 16.43 4.70 -11.89
CA VAL A 243 15.40 4.32 -12.87
C VAL A 243 15.32 2.83 -13.15
N GLU A 244 16.48 2.15 -13.24
CA GLU A 244 16.55 0.77 -13.75
C GLU A 244 15.79 -0.25 -12.89
N PRO A 245 15.80 -0.20 -11.54
CA PRO A 245 14.99 -1.09 -10.72
C PRO A 245 13.49 -1.01 -10.99
N PHE A 246 12.99 0.19 -11.30
CA PHE A 246 11.58 0.34 -11.70
C PHE A 246 11.32 -0.27 -13.08
N ARG A 247 12.27 -0.17 -14.02
CA ARG A 247 12.16 -0.85 -15.32
C ARG A 247 12.08 -2.36 -15.13
N TRP A 248 12.98 -2.96 -14.35
CA TRP A 248 12.95 -4.40 -14.08
C TRP A 248 11.63 -4.81 -13.43
N LEU A 249 11.21 -4.09 -12.39
CA LEU A 249 9.98 -4.40 -11.66
C LEU A 249 8.72 -4.33 -12.54
N LEU A 250 8.60 -3.27 -13.36
CA LEU A 250 7.44 -3.08 -14.24
C LEU A 250 7.35 -4.11 -15.35
N ASN A 251 8.48 -4.71 -15.78
CA ASN A 251 8.52 -5.71 -16.83
C ASN A 251 8.65 -7.15 -16.30
N ASP A 252 8.68 -7.32 -14.98
CA ASP A 252 8.69 -8.64 -14.36
C ASP A 252 7.30 -9.28 -14.45
N GLU A 253 7.20 -10.38 -15.20
CA GLU A 253 5.93 -11.09 -15.41
C GLU A 253 5.33 -11.67 -14.12
N ARG A 254 6.17 -11.92 -13.11
CA ARG A 254 5.72 -12.39 -11.80
C ARG A 254 4.76 -11.41 -11.11
N PHE A 255 4.84 -10.12 -11.46
CA PHE A 255 4.00 -9.04 -10.96
C PHE A 255 3.02 -8.48 -12.01
N ALA A 256 2.77 -9.21 -13.10
CA ALA A 256 1.84 -8.77 -14.15
C ALA A 256 0.43 -8.48 -13.64
N HIS A 257 0.04 -9.10 -12.52
CA HIS A 257 -1.26 -8.96 -11.87
C HIS A 257 -1.33 -7.80 -10.86
N CYS A 258 -0.20 -7.15 -10.54
CA CYS A 258 -0.12 -6.10 -9.53
C CYS A 258 -0.55 -4.73 -10.08
N ALA A 259 -0.97 -3.87 -9.17
CA ALA A 259 -1.02 -2.43 -9.39
C ALA A 259 0.29 -1.79 -8.89
N PHE A 260 0.74 -0.75 -9.61
CA PHE A 260 1.96 0.00 -9.34
C PHE A 260 1.56 1.45 -9.02
N ILE A 261 1.75 1.88 -7.78
CA ILE A 261 1.27 3.16 -7.26
C ILE A 261 2.46 4.00 -6.79
N ALA A 262 2.62 5.21 -7.32
CA ALA A 262 3.59 6.15 -6.78
C ALA A 262 2.99 6.93 -5.58
N GLU A 263 3.77 7.07 -4.52
CA GLU A 263 3.47 7.91 -3.34
C GLU A 263 4.56 8.96 -3.15
N THR A 264 5.06 9.44 -4.25
CA THR A 264 6.13 10.43 -4.30
C THR A 264 5.67 11.78 -3.74
N PRO A 265 6.58 12.62 -3.23
CA PRO A 265 6.24 13.97 -2.81
C PRO A 265 5.52 14.75 -3.92
N VAL A 266 4.57 15.59 -3.53
CA VAL A 266 3.90 16.56 -4.41
C VAL A 266 4.36 17.95 -3.98
N ASP A 267 5.56 18.33 -4.43
CA ASP A 267 6.20 19.60 -4.09
C ASP A 267 5.78 20.69 -5.09
N GLU A 268 5.45 20.30 -6.35
CA GLU A 268 5.04 21.20 -7.39
C GLU A 268 3.82 20.66 -8.19
N PRO A 269 3.01 21.53 -8.77
CA PRO A 269 1.92 21.13 -9.64
C PRO A 269 2.40 20.22 -10.79
N GLY A 270 1.69 19.11 -10.98
CA GLY A 270 1.99 18.13 -12.03
C GLY A 270 3.00 17.06 -11.65
N ASP A 271 3.46 16.99 -10.39
CA ASP A 271 4.34 15.91 -9.92
C ASP A 271 3.69 14.55 -10.07
N GLU A 272 2.41 14.40 -9.73
CA GLU A 272 1.68 13.16 -9.92
C GLU A 272 1.70 12.69 -11.38
N GLU A 273 1.41 13.60 -12.32
CA GLU A 273 1.44 13.29 -13.77
C GLU A 273 2.85 12.89 -14.22
N ARG A 274 3.89 13.63 -13.76
CA ARG A 274 5.29 13.32 -14.09
C ARG A 274 5.70 11.92 -13.66
N ASN A 275 5.34 11.50 -12.45
CA ASN A 275 5.66 10.16 -11.95
C ASN A 275 4.87 9.05 -12.66
N VAL A 276 3.59 9.26 -12.94
CA VAL A 276 2.80 8.33 -13.78
C VAL A 276 3.44 8.18 -15.15
N ARG A 277 3.83 9.27 -15.79
CA ARG A 277 4.49 9.26 -17.10
C ARG A 277 5.86 8.58 -17.04
N ALA A 278 6.64 8.87 -16.01
CA ALA A 278 7.95 8.21 -15.79
C ALA A 278 7.78 6.70 -15.70
N LEU A 279 6.92 6.19 -14.82
CA LEU A 279 6.67 4.75 -14.69
C LEU A 279 6.17 4.13 -16.00
N LYS A 280 5.22 4.77 -16.69
CA LYS A 280 4.70 4.25 -17.96
C LYS A 280 5.75 4.19 -19.07
N SER A 281 6.68 5.12 -19.09
CA SER A 281 7.77 5.12 -20.09
C SER A 281 8.76 3.97 -19.91
N LEU A 282 8.75 3.29 -18.76
CA LEU A 282 9.62 2.16 -18.45
C LEU A 282 9.01 0.80 -18.84
N VAL A 283 7.70 0.78 -19.17
CA VAL A 283 7.02 -0.44 -19.60
C VAL A 283 7.44 -0.75 -21.05
N GLU A 284 7.95 -1.94 -21.26
CA GLU A 284 8.33 -2.41 -22.59
C GLU A 284 7.09 -2.81 -23.39
N ALA A 285 7.11 -2.53 -24.70
CA ALA A 285 6.07 -2.97 -25.60
C ALA A 285 6.16 -4.51 -25.73
N VAL A 286 5.05 -5.20 -25.50
CA VAL A 286 4.91 -6.65 -25.70
C VAL A 286 4.67 -6.94 -27.17
#